data_9dcf40f112b3ee74a79c80ed44e531f9
#
_entry.id   9dcf40f112b3ee74a79c80ed44e531f9
#
_cell.length_a   1.000
_cell.length_b   1.000
_cell.length_c   1.000
_cell.angle_alpha   90.00
_cell.angle_beta   90.00
_cell.angle_gamma   90.00
#
_symmetry.space_group_name_H-M   'P 1'
#
loop_
_entity.id
_entity.type
_entity.pdbx_description
1 polymer ?
#
loop_
_entity_poly.entity_id
_entity_poly.type
_entity_poly.pdbx_seq_one_letter_code
_entity_poly.pdbx_strand_id
1 'polypeptide(L)'
;MQKRLLVLAAGILQVPVIKKAKEMGIYVIAADGDKNAVGLQYADKAIVVNITSEEDMLREAREEKIDGVIHPCSEVSMNVMGRLNEELGLSGITREQAIRATNKHLMREAFEKGNAPSPKSILTKSAEDAWEQFMTFECDGILKPSRNSGSRGIAKVIKTNPNFTNTSKEEFSKLYDIALNESRDKSVLLEQFIEGPEFSIEIIVWDGQVNVLTVTDKKTNEAPHFVELGHNQPSCYSAEEVEKLKAAAVAGVKALGVNNCACHAEAKLQNGKAYLMEIGARLGGDFISTELTHLSTGVDMVAAAINATVKQVDETAEAEMGKLTGGLNIPGL
;
A
#
# COMPACT_ATOMS: atom_id res chain seq x y z
N MET A 1 27.66 8.16 -14.89
CA MET A 1 27.62 6.67 -14.81
C MET A 1 26.19 6.25 -14.94
N GLN A 2 25.89 5.12 -15.56
CA GLN A 2 24.54 4.57 -15.66
C GLN A 2 24.03 4.22 -14.25
N LYS A 3 22.84 4.67 -13.88
CA LYS A 3 22.19 4.34 -12.61
C LYS A 3 21.82 2.87 -12.55
N ARG A 4 21.82 2.28 -11.35
CA ARG A 4 21.56 0.87 -11.09
C ARG A 4 20.39 0.70 -10.13
N LEU A 5 19.32 0.09 -10.59
CA LEU A 5 18.10 -0.12 -9.81
C LEU A 5 17.91 -1.59 -9.47
N LEU A 6 17.74 -1.89 -8.20
CA LEU A 6 17.32 -3.21 -7.72
C LEU A 6 15.80 -3.26 -7.64
N VAL A 7 15.19 -4.21 -8.35
CA VAL A 7 13.76 -4.51 -8.27
C VAL A 7 13.57 -5.77 -7.43
N LEU A 8 12.88 -5.66 -6.31
CA LEU A 8 12.53 -6.78 -5.44
C LEU A 8 11.24 -7.43 -5.94
N ALA A 9 11.27 -8.74 -6.11
CA ALA A 9 10.33 -9.58 -6.84
C ALA A 9 10.38 -9.36 -8.37
N ALA A 10 10.07 -10.42 -9.11
CA ALA A 10 10.09 -10.43 -10.57
C ALA A 10 8.89 -11.19 -11.16
N GLY A 11 7.74 -11.17 -10.49
CA GLY A 11 6.47 -11.70 -11.02
C GLY A 11 5.91 -10.83 -12.13
N ILE A 12 4.73 -11.18 -12.63
CA ILE A 12 4.09 -10.48 -13.76
C ILE A 12 3.80 -9.00 -13.47
N LEU A 13 3.44 -8.66 -12.23
CA LEU A 13 3.14 -7.29 -11.82
C LEU A 13 4.38 -6.39 -11.73
N GLN A 14 5.59 -6.96 -11.64
CA GLN A 14 6.86 -6.23 -11.63
C GLN A 14 7.41 -5.97 -13.04
N VAL A 15 6.97 -6.71 -14.05
CA VAL A 15 7.42 -6.57 -15.44
C VAL A 15 7.29 -5.13 -15.97
N PRO A 16 6.19 -4.39 -15.76
CA PRO A 16 6.08 -3.01 -16.22
C PRO A 16 7.18 -2.10 -15.66
N VAL A 17 7.50 -2.25 -14.36
CA VAL A 17 8.53 -1.44 -13.70
C VAL A 17 9.92 -1.77 -14.23
N ILE A 18 10.25 -3.06 -14.43
CA ILE A 18 11.52 -3.51 -15.00
C ILE A 18 11.70 -2.93 -16.40
N LYS A 19 10.69 -3.04 -17.26
CA LYS A 19 10.74 -2.51 -18.62
C LYS A 19 10.88 -1.00 -18.66
N LYS A 20 10.08 -0.28 -17.85
CA LYS A 20 10.15 1.18 -17.76
C LYS A 20 11.53 1.66 -17.30
N ALA A 21 12.11 1.05 -16.28
CA ALA A 21 13.47 1.42 -15.84
C ALA A 21 14.52 1.24 -16.95
N LYS A 22 14.40 0.18 -17.75
CA LYS A 22 15.28 -0.02 -18.92
C LYS A 22 15.05 1.04 -20.00
N GLU A 23 13.80 1.40 -20.30
CA GLU A 23 13.48 2.49 -21.24
C GLU A 23 14.08 3.83 -20.79
N MET A 24 14.17 4.06 -19.46
CA MET A 24 14.81 5.22 -18.85
C MET A 24 16.36 5.14 -18.85
N GLY A 25 16.94 4.12 -19.48
CA GLY A 25 18.40 3.94 -19.55
C GLY A 25 19.07 3.48 -18.26
N ILE A 26 18.30 2.95 -17.30
CA ILE A 26 18.78 2.45 -16.01
C ILE A 26 19.19 0.98 -16.16
N TYR A 27 20.30 0.60 -15.52
CA TYR A 27 20.71 -0.81 -15.42
C TYR A 27 19.84 -1.50 -14.35
N VAL A 28 19.05 -2.48 -14.77
CA VAL A 28 18.06 -3.12 -13.91
C VAL A 28 18.56 -4.47 -13.41
N ILE A 29 18.57 -4.63 -12.10
CA ILE A 29 18.81 -5.87 -11.40
C ILE A 29 17.48 -6.34 -10.83
N ALA A 30 17.00 -7.52 -11.22
CA ALA A 30 15.79 -8.11 -10.65
C ALA A 30 16.14 -9.30 -9.74
N ALA A 31 15.59 -9.30 -8.53
CA ALA A 31 15.79 -10.37 -7.56
C ALA A 31 14.48 -11.07 -7.23
N ASP A 32 14.47 -12.41 -7.26
CA ASP A 32 13.31 -13.22 -6.90
C ASP A 32 13.76 -14.56 -6.29
N GLY A 33 12.93 -15.15 -5.42
CA GLY A 33 13.16 -16.50 -4.90
C GLY A 33 12.83 -17.62 -5.90
N ASP A 34 11.97 -17.34 -6.88
CA ASP A 34 11.62 -18.26 -7.96
C ASP A 34 12.49 -17.98 -9.20
N LYS A 35 13.36 -18.93 -9.55
CA LYS A 35 14.19 -18.87 -10.76
C LYS A 35 13.39 -18.75 -12.06
N ASN A 36 12.11 -19.11 -12.03
CA ASN A 36 11.21 -19.05 -13.18
C ASN A 36 10.36 -17.77 -13.19
N ALA A 37 10.57 -16.84 -12.25
CA ALA A 37 9.83 -15.59 -12.22
C ALA A 37 9.96 -14.83 -13.54
N VAL A 38 8.82 -14.52 -14.17
CA VAL A 38 8.76 -14.03 -15.55
C VAL A 38 9.49 -12.72 -15.78
N GLY A 39 9.65 -11.88 -14.75
CA GLY A 39 10.34 -10.59 -14.83
C GLY A 39 11.85 -10.72 -14.93
N LEU A 40 12.45 -11.82 -14.46
CA LEU A 40 13.90 -12.00 -14.47
C LEU A 40 14.49 -11.91 -15.90
N GLN A 41 13.78 -12.41 -16.89
CA GLN A 41 14.24 -12.37 -18.30
C GLN A 41 14.31 -10.96 -18.91
N TYR A 42 13.66 -9.98 -18.31
CA TYR A 42 13.63 -8.59 -18.82
C TYR A 42 14.69 -7.71 -18.16
N ALA A 43 15.28 -8.14 -17.05
CA ALA A 43 16.34 -7.40 -16.36
C ALA A 43 17.70 -7.53 -17.08
N ASP A 44 18.62 -6.60 -16.81
CA ASP A 44 20.02 -6.70 -17.27
C ASP A 44 20.78 -7.75 -16.44
N LYS A 45 20.40 -7.90 -15.15
CA LYS A 45 20.89 -8.94 -14.27
C LYS A 45 19.77 -9.57 -13.48
N ALA A 46 19.71 -10.90 -13.47
CA ALA A 46 18.80 -11.69 -12.64
C ALA A 46 19.54 -12.26 -11.45
N ILE A 47 18.94 -12.17 -10.26
CA ILE A 47 19.46 -12.75 -9.01
C ILE A 47 18.38 -13.65 -8.42
N VAL A 48 18.71 -14.94 -8.25
CA VAL A 48 17.80 -15.90 -7.61
C VAL A 48 18.18 -16.01 -6.14
N VAL A 49 17.39 -15.38 -5.28
CA VAL A 49 17.69 -15.26 -3.86
C VAL A 49 16.38 -15.10 -3.05
N ASN A 50 16.39 -15.51 -1.80
CA ASN A 50 15.26 -15.20 -0.92
C ASN A 50 15.17 -13.69 -0.65
N ILE A 51 14.26 -12.99 -1.33
CA ILE A 51 14.07 -11.55 -1.21
C ILE A 51 13.57 -11.07 0.16
N THR A 52 13.23 -12.00 1.07
CA THR A 52 12.88 -11.67 2.46
C THR A 52 14.06 -11.79 3.42
N SER A 53 15.20 -12.31 2.94
CA SER A 53 16.45 -12.39 3.69
C SER A 53 17.17 -11.06 3.67
N GLU A 54 17.13 -10.32 4.77
CA GLU A 54 17.75 -9.00 4.88
C GLU A 54 19.27 -9.05 4.62
N GLU A 55 19.96 -10.10 5.15
CA GLU A 55 21.42 -10.24 5.00
C GLU A 55 21.83 -10.60 3.57
N ASP A 56 21.11 -11.53 2.93
CA ASP A 56 21.42 -11.90 1.56
C ASP A 56 21.20 -10.74 0.60
N MET A 57 20.07 -10.04 0.76
CA MET A 57 19.76 -8.88 -0.09
C MET A 57 20.74 -7.72 0.12
N LEU A 58 21.20 -7.51 1.36
CA LEU A 58 22.20 -6.46 1.63
C LEU A 58 23.56 -6.81 0.98
N ARG A 59 23.97 -8.09 1.02
CA ARG A 59 25.18 -8.55 0.32
C ARG A 59 25.08 -8.31 -1.17
N GLU A 60 24.01 -8.79 -1.83
CA GLU A 60 23.78 -8.61 -3.26
C GLU A 60 23.73 -7.13 -3.64
N ALA A 61 23.01 -6.31 -2.87
CA ALA A 61 22.91 -4.88 -3.14
C ALA A 61 24.26 -4.14 -3.06
N ARG A 62 25.14 -4.52 -2.11
CA ARG A 62 26.50 -3.98 -1.99
C ARG A 62 27.39 -4.41 -3.16
N GLU A 63 27.35 -5.70 -3.54
CA GLU A 63 28.11 -6.21 -4.68
C GLU A 63 27.71 -5.52 -5.97
N GLU A 64 26.41 -5.28 -6.16
CA GLU A 64 25.86 -4.65 -7.34
C GLU A 64 25.99 -3.11 -7.34
N LYS A 65 26.38 -2.50 -6.22
CA LYS A 65 26.53 -1.04 -6.10
C LYS A 65 25.30 -0.30 -6.59
N ILE A 66 24.14 -0.67 -6.08
CA ILE A 66 22.86 -0.11 -6.51
C ILE A 66 22.74 1.37 -6.13
N ASP A 67 22.04 2.16 -6.96
CA ASP A 67 21.69 3.56 -6.69
C ASP A 67 20.27 3.72 -6.11
N GLY A 68 19.46 2.65 -6.17
CA GLY A 68 18.12 2.64 -5.63
C GLY A 68 17.53 1.23 -5.58
N VAL A 69 16.50 1.06 -4.77
CA VAL A 69 15.74 -0.18 -4.64
C VAL A 69 14.24 0.09 -4.63
N ILE A 70 13.47 -0.70 -5.37
CA ILE A 70 12.01 -0.60 -5.46
C ILE A 70 11.37 -1.97 -5.25
N HIS A 71 10.24 -2.00 -4.55
CA HIS A 71 9.42 -3.21 -4.38
C HIS A 71 7.99 -2.94 -4.86
N PRO A 72 7.70 -3.10 -6.16
CA PRO A 72 6.40 -2.77 -6.72
C PRO A 72 5.36 -3.85 -6.47
N CYS A 73 4.11 -3.42 -6.21
CA CYS A 73 2.91 -4.26 -6.18
C CYS A 73 2.90 -5.40 -5.13
N SER A 74 3.78 -5.36 -4.14
CA SER A 74 3.86 -6.37 -3.08
C SER A 74 4.42 -5.77 -1.79
N GLU A 75 4.16 -6.42 -0.66
CA GLU A 75 4.62 -5.97 0.67
C GLU A 75 5.63 -6.93 1.30
N VAL A 76 5.89 -8.06 0.65
CA VAL A 76 6.63 -9.17 1.26
C VAL A 76 8.04 -8.79 1.69
N SER A 77 8.70 -7.90 0.94
CA SER A 77 10.09 -7.48 1.17
C SER A 77 10.23 -5.98 1.48
N MET A 78 9.15 -5.32 1.95
CA MET A 78 9.21 -3.89 2.30
C MET A 78 10.22 -3.61 3.40
N ASN A 79 10.34 -4.47 4.40
CA ASN A 79 11.34 -4.34 5.47
C ASN A 79 12.76 -4.43 4.94
N VAL A 80 13.00 -5.33 3.97
CA VAL A 80 14.28 -5.45 3.26
C VAL A 80 14.59 -4.16 2.51
N MET A 81 13.61 -3.64 1.75
CA MET A 81 13.77 -2.37 1.02
C MET A 81 14.14 -1.22 1.97
N GLY A 82 13.41 -1.07 3.08
CA GLY A 82 13.70 -0.04 4.08
C GLY A 82 15.11 -0.18 4.68
N ARG A 83 15.54 -1.39 5.00
CA ARG A 83 16.90 -1.66 5.51
C ARG A 83 17.98 -1.33 4.46
N LEU A 84 17.77 -1.70 3.20
CA LEU A 84 18.72 -1.38 2.13
C LEU A 84 18.87 0.12 1.96
N ASN A 85 17.77 0.88 2.00
CA ASN A 85 17.82 2.34 1.92
C ASN A 85 18.66 2.94 3.05
N GLU A 86 18.48 2.49 4.30
CA GLU A 86 19.23 3.00 5.45
C GLU A 86 20.71 2.62 5.41
N GLU A 87 21.02 1.33 5.20
CA GLU A 87 22.38 0.79 5.24
C GLU A 87 23.27 1.30 4.08
N LEU A 88 22.66 1.63 2.95
CA LEU A 88 23.37 2.08 1.75
C LEU A 88 23.21 3.59 1.49
N GLY A 89 22.48 4.32 2.34
CA GLY A 89 22.23 5.75 2.17
C GLY A 89 21.42 6.09 0.93
N LEU A 90 20.48 5.20 0.52
CA LEU A 90 19.65 5.37 -0.67
C LEU A 90 18.43 6.24 -0.37
N SER A 91 17.83 6.75 -1.45
CA SER A 91 16.53 7.43 -1.37
C SER A 91 15.40 6.44 -1.18
N GLY A 92 14.39 6.79 -0.39
CA GLY A 92 13.22 5.97 -0.17
C GLY A 92 12.83 5.89 1.31
N ILE A 93 11.94 4.95 1.62
CA ILE A 93 11.45 4.75 2.98
C ILE A 93 12.51 4.10 3.87
N THR A 94 12.46 4.42 5.16
CA THR A 94 13.27 3.78 6.19
C THR A 94 12.69 2.42 6.58
N ARG A 95 13.47 1.63 7.34
CA ARG A 95 13.00 0.35 7.89
C ARG A 95 11.81 0.55 8.84
N GLU A 96 11.85 1.59 9.68
CA GLU A 96 10.75 1.91 10.58
C GLU A 96 9.47 2.26 9.81
N GLN A 97 9.59 3.08 8.76
CA GLN A 97 8.47 3.43 7.89
C GLN A 97 7.90 2.20 7.17
N ALA A 98 8.75 1.30 6.68
CA ALA A 98 8.34 0.04 6.06
C ALA A 98 7.56 -0.85 7.05
N ILE A 99 8.05 -1.00 8.28
CA ILE A 99 7.37 -1.76 9.34
C ILE A 99 5.99 -1.14 9.64
N ARG A 100 5.93 0.18 9.77
CA ARG A 100 4.69 0.91 10.04
C ARG A 100 3.67 0.78 8.91
N ALA A 101 4.12 0.81 7.66
CA ALA A 101 3.28 0.66 6.47
C ALA A 101 2.84 -0.80 6.20
N THR A 102 3.44 -1.81 6.85
CA THR A 102 3.12 -3.23 6.66
C THR A 102 2.52 -3.91 7.90
N ASN A 103 2.32 -3.17 8.98
CA ASN A 103 1.67 -3.65 10.20
C ASN A 103 0.44 -2.77 10.48
N LYS A 104 -0.75 -3.37 10.37
CA LYS A 104 -2.02 -2.63 10.50
C LYS A 104 -2.19 -1.96 11.86
N HIS A 105 -1.70 -2.58 12.94
CA HIS A 105 -1.75 -1.96 14.27
C HIS A 105 -0.89 -0.68 14.33
N LEU A 106 0.37 -0.77 13.94
CA LEU A 106 1.28 0.39 13.94
C LEU A 106 0.80 1.48 12.98
N MET A 107 0.19 1.09 11.87
CA MET A 107 -0.44 2.02 10.93
C MET A 107 -1.61 2.77 11.58
N ARG A 108 -2.48 2.08 12.32
CA ARG A 108 -3.59 2.70 13.05
C ARG A 108 -3.10 3.66 14.13
N GLU A 109 -2.07 3.28 14.90
CA GLU A 109 -1.45 4.18 15.88
C GLU A 109 -0.88 5.44 15.22
N ALA A 110 -0.24 5.29 14.04
CA ALA A 110 0.27 6.43 13.29
C ALA A 110 -0.87 7.34 12.81
N PHE A 111 -1.94 6.76 12.28
CA PHE A 111 -3.12 7.51 11.84
C PHE A 111 -3.78 8.28 12.99
N GLU A 112 -3.93 7.65 14.14
CA GLU A 112 -4.48 8.30 15.34
C GLU A 112 -3.61 9.47 15.80
N LYS A 113 -2.30 9.27 15.94
CA LYS A 113 -1.34 10.32 16.32
C LYS A 113 -1.31 11.47 15.31
N GLY A 114 -1.45 11.17 14.01
CA GLY A 114 -1.46 12.14 12.93
C GLY A 114 -2.84 12.73 12.62
N ASN A 115 -3.89 12.39 13.38
CA ASN A 115 -5.28 12.77 13.13
C ASN A 115 -5.78 12.41 11.71
N ALA A 116 -5.25 11.36 11.11
CA ALA A 116 -5.73 10.83 9.84
C ALA A 116 -7.02 10.02 10.07
N PRO A 117 -8.07 10.24 9.26
CA PRO A 117 -9.35 9.59 9.49
C PRO A 117 -9.25 8.08 9.22
N SER A 118 -9.49 7.27 10.23
CA SER A 118 -9.48 5.80 10.14
C SER A 118 -10.53 5.19 11.08
N PRO A 119 -10.90 3.91 10.90
CA PRO A 119 -11.78 3.24 11.83
C PRO A 119 -11.20 3.19 13.24
N LYS A 120 -12.07 3.18 14.27
CA LYS A 120 -11.64 2.78 15.62
C LYS A 120 -11.06 1.38 15.54
N SER A 121 -9.85 1.18 16.06
CA SER A 121 -9.12 -0.07 16.01
C SER A 121 -8.54 -0.43 17.38
N ILE A 122 -8.59 -1.69 17.73
CA ILE A 122 -8.14 -2.21 19.02
C ILE A 122 -7.27 -3.45 18.75
N LEU A 123 -6.03 -3.44 19.21
CA LEU A 123 -5.21 -4.65 19.26
C LEU A 123 -5.68 -5.51 20.43
N THR A 124 -6.13 -6.71 20.14
CA THR A 124 -6.74 -7.59 21.12
C THR A 124 -5.76 -8.62 21.65
N LYS A 125 -5.96 -9.05 22.91
CA LYS A 125 -5.07 -9.99 23.62
C LYS A 125 -5.53 -11.42 23.51
N SER A 126 -6.85 -11.64 23.39
CA SER A 126 -7.49 -12.95 23.27
C SER A 126 -8.86 -12.81 22.62
N ALA A 127 -9.49 -13.93 22.28
CA ALA A 127 -10.88 -13.94 21.80
C ALA A 127 -11.87 -13.36 22.82
N GLU A 128 -11.64 -13.61 24.12
CA GLU A 128 -12.46 -13.04 25.22
C GLU A 128 -12.33 -11.53 25.28
N ASP A 129 -11.08 -11.02 25.28
CA ASP A 129 -10.83 -9.56 25.27
C ASP A 129 -11.48 -8.92 24.04
N ALA A 130 -11.27 -9.51 22.86
CA ALA A 130 -11.88 -9.03 21.63
C ALA A 130 -13.42 -9.00 21.69
N TRP A 131 -14.04 -10.03 22.27
CA TRP A 131 -15.48 -10.08 22.46
C TRP A 131 -15.97 -8.99 23.41
N GLU A 132 -15.32 -8.79 24.55
CA GLU A 132 -15.66 -7.73 25.51
C GLU A 132 -15.56 -6.34 24.86
N GLN A 133 -14.50 -6.09 24.09
CA GLN A 133 -14.34 -4.85 23.34
C GLN A 133 -15.42 -4.69 22.25
N PHE A 134 -15.75 -5.78 21.52
CA PHE A 134 -16.80 -5.76 20.51
C PHE A 134 -18.16 -5.39 21.12
N MET A 135 -18.45 -5.86 22.33
CA MET A 135 -19.70 -5.54 23.04
C MET A 135 -19.82 -4.04 23.36
N THR A 136 -18.73 -3.28 23.36
CA THR A 136 -18.74 -1.81 23.51
C THR A 136 -19.00 -1.04 22.21
N PHE A 137 -18.90 -1.69 21.06
CA PHE A 137 -19.16 -1.03 19.78
C PHE A 137 -20.65 -0.76 19.58
N GLU A 138 -21.00 0.36 18.95
CA GLU A 138 -22.37 0.70 18.54
C GLU A 138 -22.72 0.25 17.12
N CYS A 139 -21.77 -0.40 16.43
CA CYS A 139 -21.87 -0.83 15.05
C CYS A 139 -21.28 -2.24 14.88
N ASP A 140 -21.40 -2.79 13.69
CA ASP A 140 -20.71 -4.02 13.30
C ASP A 140 -19.19 -3.85 13.44
N GLY A 141 -18.50 -4.95 13.67
CA GLY A 141 -17.06 -5.02 13.76
C GLY A 141 -16.45 -5.82 12.61
N ILE A 142 -15.12 -5.76 12.52
CA ILE A 142 -14.33 -6.58 11.62
C ILE A 142 -13.08 -7.07 12.35
N LEU A 143 -12.85 -8.38 12.31
CA LEU A 143 -11.63 -9.00 12.80
C LEU A 143 -10.63 -9.10 11.68
N LYS A 144 -9.38 -8.70 11.94
CA LYS A 144 -8.31 -8.70 10.94
C LYS A 144 -7.00 -9.21 11.53
N PRO A 145 -6.24 -10.07 10.82
CA PRO A 145 -4.84 -10.29 11.14
C PRO A 145 -4.07 -8.98 11.16
N SER A 146 -3.23 -8.74 12.15
CA SER A 146 -2.39 -7.53 12.22
C SER A 146 -1.41 -7.47 11.04
N ARG A 147 -0.85 -8.63 10.66
CA ARG A 147 0.10 -8.76 9.55
C ARG A 147 -0.34 -9.86 8.59
N ASN A 148 -1.05 -9.45 7.55
CA ASN A 148 -1.39 -10.28 6.39
C ASN A 148 -1.84 -9.38 5.23
N SER A 149 -1.96 -9.94 4.02
CA SER A 149 -2.41 -9.27 2.80
C SER A 149 -3.43 -10.12 2.05
N GLY A 150 -4.16 -9.52 1.08
CA GLY A 150 -5.10 -10.24 0.23
C GLY A 150 -6.35 -10.73 0.98
N SER A 151 -6.88 -9.96 1.90
CA SER A 151 -8.11 -10.20 2.66
C SER A 151 -8.18 -11.55 3.41
N ARG A 152 -7.09 -12.28 3.56
CA ARG A 152 -7.05 -13.57 4.26
C ARG A 152 -7.25 -13.39 5.75
N GLY A 153 -8.14 -14.19 6.33
CA GLY A 153 -8.44 -14.15 7.76
C GLY A 153 -9.26 -12.94 8.20
N ILE A 154 -9.81 -12.16 7.28
CA ILE A 154 -10.71 -11.05 7.60
C ILE A 154 -12.12 -11.59 7.78
N ALA A 155 -12.80 -11.18 8.85
CA ALA A 155 -14.16 -11.59 9.15
C ALA A 155 -15.00 -10.44 9.70
N LYS A 156 -16.14 -10.17 9.06
CA LYS A 156 -17.16 -9.26 9.61
C LYS A 156 -17.89 -9.93 10.76
N VAL A 157 -18.12 -9.19 11.85
CA VAL A 157 -18.92 -9.61 13.02
C VAL A 157 -20.10 -8.66 13.17
N ILE A 158 -21.30 -9.24 13.25
CA ILE A 158 -22.57 -8.53 13.15
C ILE A 158 -23.14 -8.27 14.53
N LYS A 159 -23.53 -7.03 14.79
CA LYS A 159 -24.14 -6.60 16.05
C LYS A 159 -25.50 -5.94 15.88
N THR A 160 -25.69 -5.18 14.81
CA THR A 160 -26.78 -4.20 14.71
C THR A 160 -27.67 -4.35 13.49
N ASN A 161 -27.53 -5.39 12.69
CA ASN A 161 -28.33 -5.55 11.49
C ASN A 161 -29.67 -6.23 11.82
N PRO A 162 -30.82 -5.56 11.64
CA PRO A 162 -32.15 -6.14 11.92
C PRO A 162 -32.50 -7.31 10.99
N ASN A 163 -31.82 -7.46 9.85
CA ASN A 163 -32.08 -8.50 8.86
C ASN A 163 -31.17 -9.73 9.03
N PHE A 164 -30.22 -9.70 9.97
CA PHE A 164 -29.28 -10.77 10.23
C PHE A 164 -29.22 -11.13 11.70
N THR A 165 -28.97 -12.39 11.98
CA THR A 165 -28.68 -12.83 13.35
C THR A 165 -27.37 -12.25 13.81
N ASN A 166 -27.33 -11.65 15.00
CA ASN A 166 -26.09 -11.18 15.60
C ASN A 166 -25.09 -12.32 15.75
N THR A 167 -23.81 -12.04 15.54
CA THR A 167 -22.73 -13.00 15.73
C THR A 167 -22.75 -13.49 17.19
N SER A 168 -22.84 -14.80 17.41
CA SER A 168 -22.76 -15.39 18.75
C SER A 168 -21.31 -15.35 19.28
N LYS A 169 -21.15 -15.49 20.61
CA LYS A 169 -19.79 -15.52 21.20
C LYS A 169 -18.97 -16.70 20.69
N GLU A 170 -19.61 -17.86 20.48
CA GLU A 170 -18.95 -19.06 19.94
C GLU A 170 -18.51 -18.87 18.49
N GLU A 171 -19.35 -18.25 17.67
CA GLU A 171 -19.00 -17.90 16.30
C GLU A 171 -17.88 -16.86 16.23
N PHE A 172 -17.97 -15.82 17.06
CA PHE A 172 -16.94 -14.80 17.18
C PHE A 172 -15.57 -15.41 17.53
N SER A 173 -15.52 -16.32 18.51
CA SER A 173 -14.29 -17.01 18.89
C SER A 173 -13.69 -17.80 17.71
N LYS A 174 -14.50 -18.50 16.93
CA LYS A 174 -14.03 -19.23 15.73
C LYS A 174 -13.46 -18.28 14.68
N LEU A 175 -14.12 -17.15 14.44
CA LEU A 175 -13.64 -16.12 13.49
C LEU A 175 -12.34 -15.48 13.99
N TYR A 176 -12.23 -15.24 15.29
CA TYR A 176 -11.00 -14.75 15.90
C TYR A 176 -9.83 -15.73 15.71
N ASP A 177 -10.05 -17.02 15.93
CA ASP A 177 -9.03 -18.06 15.75
C ASP A 177 -8.57 -18.15 14.29
N ILE A 178 -9.48 -17.99 13.33
CA ILE A 178 -9.14 -17.91 11.91
C ILE A 178 -8.22 -16.70 11.65
N ALA A 179 -8.58 -15.52 12.14
CA ALA A 179 -7.77 -14.32 12.00
C ALA A 179 -6.40 -14.47 12.66
N LEU A 180 -6.34 -15.07 13.86
CA LEU A 180 -5.11 -15.32 14.59
C LEU A 180 -4.17 -16.29 13.84
N ASN A 181 -4.74 -17.35 13.27
CA ASN A 181 -3.97 -18.35 12.51
C ASN A 181 -3.37 -17.77 11.23
N GLU A 182 -4.10 -16.88 10.56
CA GLU A 182 -3.66 -16.18 9.36
C GLU A 182 -2.68 -15.04 9.66
N SER A 183 -2.58 -14.59 10.91
CA SER A 183 -1.67 -13.51 11.30
C SER A 183 -0.23 -14.01 11.43
N ARG A 184 0.69 -13.35 10.72
CA ARG A 184 2.13 -13.68 10.76
C ARG A 184 2.77 -13.39 12.13
N ASP A 185 2.25 -12.43 12.88
CA ASP A 185 2.72 -12.02 14.20
C ASP A 185 1.79 -12.51 15.34
N LYS A 186 0.84 -13.38 15.00
CA LYS A 186 -0.11 -13.96 15.95
C LYS A 186 -0.87 -12.93 16.79
N SER A 187 -1.27 -11.84 16.13
CA SER A 187 -2.09 -10.79 16.73
C SER A 187 -3.28 -10.44 15.85
N VAL A 188 -4.38 -10.04 16.47
CA VAL A 188 -5.65 -9.74 15.82
C VAL A 188 -6.10 -8.34 16.20
N LEU A 189 -6.56 -7.58 15.20
CA LEU A 189 -7.23 -6.31 15.36
C LEU A 189 -8.73 -6.52 15.32
N LEU A 190 -9.44 -5.90 16.25
CA LEU A 190 -10.86 -5.63 16.17
C LEU A 190 -11.04 -4.18 15.73
N GLU A 191 -11.71 -3.96 14.61
CA GLU A 191 -11.98 -2.63 14.07
C GLU A 191 -13.49 -2.39 13.90
N GLN A 192 -13.89 -1.12 13.95
CA GLN A 192 -15.19 -0.69 13.48
C GLN A 192 -15.36 -1.07 12.01
N PHE A 193 -16.45 -1.73 11.66
CA PHE A 193 -16.78 -2.00 10.27
C PHE A 193 -17.30 -0.73 9.61
N ILE A 194 -16.61 -0.27 8.57
CA ILE A 194 -17.02 0.87 7.76
C ILE A 194 -17.79 0.35 6.55
N GLU A 195 -19.05 0.73 6.46
CA GLU A 195 -19.91 0.43 5.32
C GLU A 195 -19.69 1.44 4.19
N GLY A 196 -20.03 1.02 2.97
CA GLY A 196 -19.99 1.88 1.80
C GLY A 196 -18.91 1.52 0.79
N PRO A 197 -18.83 2.31 -0.29
CA PRO A 197 -17.94 2.07 -1.41
C PRO A 197 -16.48 2.17 -1.02
N GLU A 198 -15.66 1.38 -1.70
CA GLU A 198 -14.21 1.29 -1.50
C GLU A 198 -13.46 1.93 -2.66
N PHE A 199 -12.35 2.56 -2.34
CA PHE A 199 -11.53 3.32 -3.27
C PHE A 199 -10.06 3.00 -3.10
N SER A 200 -9.31 3.08 -4.20
CA SER A 200 -7.87 3.18 -4.19
C SER A 200 -7.43 4.59 -4.57
N ILE A 201 -6.37 5.08 -3.95
CA ILE A 201 -5.80 6.40 -4.20
C ILE A 201 -4.32 6.24 -4.52
N GLU A 202 -3.91 6.65 -5.71
CA GLU A 202 -2.53 6.57 -6.17
C GLU A 202 -1.79 7.87 -5.88
N ILE A 203 -0.60 7.75 -5.26
CA ILE A 203 0.13 8.87 -4.68
C ILE A 203 1.62 8.73 -4.98
N ILE A 204 2.28 9.85 -5.29
CA ILE A 204 3.74 9.98 -5.28
C ILE A 204 4.15 10.95 -4.18
N VAL A 205 5.07 10.52 -3.34
CA VAL A 205 5.71 11.37 -2.33
C VAL A 205 7.12 11.70 -2.80
N TRP A 206 7.43 13.00 -2.89
CA TRP A 206 8.72 13.50 -3.33
C TRP A 206 9.14 14.68 -2.47
N ASP A 207 10.32 14.60 -1.85
CA ASP A 207 10.89 15.67 -0.99
C ASP A 207 9.85 16.25 -0.01
N GLY A 208 9.08 15.37 0.63
CA GLY A 208 8.05 15.73 1.60
C GLY A 208 6.73 16.21 1.00
N GLN A 209 6.65 16.40 -0.30
CA GLN A 209 5.40 16.75 -0.98
C GLN A 209 4.59 15.51 -1.32
N VAL A 210 3.31 15.51 -0.95
CA VAL A 210 2.37 14.42 -1.21
C VAL A 210 1.51 14.80 -2.41
N ASN A 211 1.73 14.13 -3.54
CA ASN A 211 1.03 14.37 -4.79
C ASN A 211 0.04 13.23 -5.04
N VAL A 212 -1.25 13.51 -4.90
CA VAL A 212 -2.32 12.56 -5.23
C VAL A 212 -2.59 12.62 -6.73
N LEU A 213 -2.42 11.50 -7.41
CA LEU A 213 -2.58 11.41 -8.86
C LEU A 213 -4.04 11.21 -9.26
N THR A 214 -4.68 10.24 -8.62
CA THR A 214 -6.05 9.85 -8.97
C THR A 214 -6.71 9.06 -7.86
N VAL A 215 -8.05 8.97 -7.95
CA VAL A 215 -8.89 8.11 -7.13
C VAL A 215 -9.57 7.09 -8.04
N THR A 216 -9.57 5.84 -7.62
CA THR A 216 -10.13 4.68 -8.34
C THR A 216 -11.29 4.11 -7.55
N ASP A 217 -12.44 3.89 -8.20
CA ASP A 217 -13.52 3.15 -7.59
C ASP A 217 -13.20 1.65 -7.63
N LYS A 218 -13.25 0.98 -6.49
CA LYS A 218 -13.10 -0.47 -6.39
C LYS A 218 -14.47 -1.14 -6.41
N LYS A 219 -14.67 -2.03 -7.34
CA LYS A 219 -15.84 -2.92 -7.36
C LYS A 219 -15.49 -4.20 -6.63
N THR A 220 -16.08 -4.41 -5.48
CA THR A 220 -15.90 -5.61 -4.68
C THR A 220 -17.21 -6.37 -4.55
N ASN A 221 -17.15 -7.69 -4.37
CA ASN A 221 -18.32 -8.41 -3.90
C ASN A 221 -18.54 -8.14 -2.41
N GLU A 222 -19.76 -8.48 -1.96
CA GLU A 222 -20.12 -8.35 -0.55
C GLU A 222 -19.46 -9.44 0.33
N ALA A 223 -19.57 -9.23 1.66
CA ALA A 223 -19.17 -10.26 2.61
C ALA A 223 -19.72 -11.64 2.23
N PRO A 224 -18.99 -12.72 2.50
CA PRO A 224 -17.81 -12.80 3.33
C PRO A 224 -16.46 -12.67 2.58
N HIS A 225 -16.43 -12.56 1.28
CA HIS A 225 -15.20 -12.78 0.50
C HIS A 225 -14.43 -11.50 0.15
N PHE A 226 -15.09 -10.34 0.04
CA PHE A 226 -14.47 -9.04 -0.29
C PHE A 226 -13.47 -9.11 -1.47
N VAL A 227 -13.83 -9.86 -2.53
CA VAL A 227 -12.99 -10.03 -3.71
C VAL A 227 -13.15 -8.84 -4.63
N GLU A 228 -12.05 -8.33 -5.15
CA GLU A 228 -12.04 -7.28 -6.16
C GLU A 228 -12.52 -7.83 -7.50
N LEU A 229 -13.53 -7.17 -8.08
CA LEU A 229 -14.16 -7.56 -9.35
C LEU A 229 -13.78 -6.62 -10.50
N GLY A 230 -13.26 -5.44 -10.19
CA GLY A 230 -12.85 -4.46 -11.19
C GLY A 230 -12.62 -3.07 -10.62
N HIS A 231 -12.08 -2.22 -11.47
CA HIS A 231 -11.68 -0.86 -11.16
C HIS A 231 -12.27 0.13 -12.17
N ASN A 232 -12.65 1.31 -11.71
CA ASN A 232 -13.02 2.43 -12.57
C ASN A 232 -12.18 3.65 -12.21
N GLN A 233 -11.39 4.14 -13.15
CA GLN A 233 -10.48 5.27 -12.95
C GLN A 233 -10.56 6.24 -14.14
N PRO A 234 -10.70 7.57 -13.92
CA PRO A 234 -10.85 8.20 -12.61
C PRO A 234 -12.18 7.85 -11.93
N SER A 235 -12.31 8.16 -10.65
CA SER A 235 -13.54 7.94 -9.89
C SER A 235 -14.74 8.66 -10.50
N CYS A 236 -15.91 8.01 -10.51
CA CYS A 236 -17.16 8.59 -10.97
C CYS A 236 -17.96 9.31 -9.85
N TYR A 237 -17.41 9.36 -8.64
CA TYR A 237 -18.01 10.04 -7.51
C TYR A 237 -17.89 11.57 -7.63
N SER A 238 -18.66 12.30 -6.82
CA SER A 238 -18.66 13.77 -6.86
C SER A 238 -17.27 14.33 -6.51
N ALA A 239 -16.99 15.53 -7.05
CA ALA A 239 -15.72 16.21 -6.74
C ALA A 239 -15.51 16.41 -5.23
N GLU A 240 -16.58 16.69 -4.48
CA GLU A 240 -16.53 16.85 -3.03
C GLU A 240 -16.10 15.53 -2.32
N GLU A 241 -16.65 14.39 -2.74
CA GLU A 241 -16.31 13.08 -2.17
C GLU A 241 -14.86 12.68 -2.52
N VAL A 242 -14.46 12.92 -3.78
CA VAL A 242 -13.09 12.68 -4.23
C VAL A 242 -12.09 13.53 -3.44
N GLU A 243 -12.37 14.80 -3.19
CA GLU A 243 -11.49 15.66 -2.39
C GLU A 243 -11.40 15.19 -0.92
N LYS A 244 -12.48 14.69 -0.32
CA LYS A 244 -12.44 14.09 1.02
C LYS A 244 -11.54 12.84 1.06
N LEU A 245 -11.61 11.99 0.04
CA LEU A 245 -10.74 10.81 -0.10
C LEU A 245 -9.27 11.21 -0.26
N LYS A 246 -8.97 12.18 -1.12
CA LYS A 246 -7.62 12.71 -1.30
C LYS A 246 -7.08 13.33 0.01
N ALA A 247 -7.87 14.16 0.68
CA ALA A 247 -7.48 14.77 1.96
C ALA A 247 -7.17 13.70 3.03
N ALA A 248 -7.98 12.65 3.12
CA ALA A 248 -7.75 11.54 4.01
C ALA A 248 -6.41 10.83 3.68
N ALA A 249 -6.17 10.53 2.41
CA ALA A 249 -4.95 9.87 1.95
C ALA A 249 -3.70 10.72 2.24
N VAL A 250 -3.74 12.02 1.98
CA VAL A 250 -2.66 12.95 2.32
C VAL A 250 -2.37 12.96 3.82
N ALA A 251 -3.42 13.01 4.66
CA ALA A 251 -3.26 12.95 6.11
C ALA A 251 -2.61 11.64 6.56
N GLY A 252 -3.02 10.51 5.99
CA GLY A 252 -2.47 9.19 6.31
C GLY A 252 -1.00 9.04 5.88
N VAL A 253 -0.64 9.48 4.68
CA VAL A 253 0.76 9.47 4.20
C VAL A 253 1.66 10.30 5.11
N LYS A 254 1.21 11.50 5.49
CA LYS A 254 1.93 12.36 6.45
C LYS A 254 2.05 11.71 7.83
N ALA A 255 1.00 11.04 8.31
CA ALA A 255 1.02 10.33 9.58
C ALA A 255 2.01 9.15 9.58
N LEU A 256 2.14 8.43 8.47
CA LEU A 256 3.14 7.38 8.29
C LEU A 256 4.56 7.93 8.20
N GLY A 257 4.72 9.18 7.78
CA GLY A 257 6.01 9.86 7.62
C GLY A 257 6.84 9.32 6.46
N VAL A 258 6.23 8.61 5.49
CA VAL A 258 6.94 8.07 4.33
C VAL A 258 7.32 9.18 3.35
N ASN A 259 8.45 8.99 2.66
CA ASN A 259 8.97 9.97 1.70
C ASN A 259 9.71 9.28 0.55
N ASN A 260 9.82 9.98 -0.58
CA ASN A 260 10.50 9.53 -1.80
C ASN A 260 10.06 8.12 -2.23
N CYS A 261 8.75 7.91 -2.31
CA CYS A 261 8.16 6.63 -2.70
C CYS A 261 6.80 6.82 -3.38
N ALA A 262 6.37 5.80 -4.09
CA ALA A 262 4.95 5.65 -4.44
C ALA A 262 4.17 5.18 -3.22
N CYS A 263 2.88 5.57 -3.15
CA CYS A 263 1.94 5.02 -2.19
C CYS A 263 0.64 4.65 -2.88
N HIS A 264 0.06 3.57 -2.41
CA HIS A 264 -1.27 3.10 -2.75
C HIS A 264 -2.11 3.10 -1.48
N ALA A 265 -3.10 3.97 -1.40
CA ALA A 265 -3.99 4.06 -0.25
C ALA A 265 -5.35 3.44 -0.56
N GLU A 266 -5.91 2.74 0.41
CA GLU A 266 -7.29 2.23 0.36
C GLU A 266 -8.15 3.00 1.36
N ALA A 267 -9.33 3.41 0.91
CA ALA A 267 -10.28 4.18 1.72
C ALA A 267 -11.72 3.77 1.44
N LYS A 268 -12.60 4.07 2.38
CA LYS A 268 -14.06 3.92 2.23
C LYS A 268 -14.77 5.24 2.50
N LEU A 269 -15.92 5.42 1.86
CA LEU A 269 -16.85 6.51 2.16
C LEU A 269 -18.05 5.95 2.91
N GLN A 270 -18.31 6.48 4.11
CA GLN A 270 -19.51 6.20 4.88
C GLN A 270 -20.14 7.51 5.32
N ASN A 271 -21.39 7.74 4.93
CA ASN A 271 -22.15 8.95 5.28
C ASN A 271 -21.40 10.25 4.93
N GLY A 272 -20.76 10.28 3.76
CA GLY A 272 -20.00 11.44 3.27
C GLY A 272 -18.68 11.72 4.00
N LYS A 273 -18.20 10.78 4.82
CA LYS A 273 -16.91 10.84 5.52
C LYS A 273 -15.97 9.76 4.97
N ALA A 274 -14.73 10.14 4.69
CA ALA A 274 -13.69 9.22 4.26
C ALA A 274 -13.00 8.54 5.47
N TYR A 275 -12.70 7.26 5.34
CA TYR A 275 -11.95 6.46 6.31
C TYR A 275 -10.85 5.70 5.60
N LEU A 276 -9.63 5.83 6.06
CA LEU A 276 -8.48 5.07 5.56
C LEU A 276 -8.51 3.64 6.07
N MET A 277 -8.42 2.71 5.13
CA MET A 277 -8.32 1.28 5.43
C MET A 277 -6.87 0.82 5.50
N GLU A 278 -6.04 1.23 4.54
CA GLU A 278 -4.64 0.83 4.46
C GLU A 278 -3.85 1.81 3.57
N ILE A 279 -2.53 1.94 3.81
CA ILE A 279 -1.61 2.62 2.90
C ILE A 279 -0.36 1.77 2.76
N GLY A 280 -0.14 1.23 1.56
CA GLY A 280 1.13 0.62 1.19
C GLY A 280 2.10 1.67 0.63
N ALA A 281 3.31 1.73 1.16
CA ALA A 281 4.36 2.62 0.63
C ALA A 281 5.03 2.00 -0.61
N ARG A 282 4.22 1.67 -1.60
CA ARG A 282 4.58 0.99 -2.85
C ARG A 282 3.54 1.25 -3.92
N LEU A 283 3.85 0.90 -5.17
CA LEU A 283 2.88 0.91 -6.28
C LEU A 283 1.72 -0.07 -6.00
N GLY A 284 0.50 0.29 -6.38
CA GLY A 284 -0.68 -0.56 -6.34
C GLY A 284 -0.56 -1.78 -7.25
N GLY A 285 -1.28 -2.85 -6.90
CA GLY A 285 -1.41 -4.06 -7.72
C GLY A 285 -2.39 -3.90 -8.88
N ASP A 286 -2.76 -5.03 -9.48
CA ASP A 286 -3.81 -5.15 -10.52
C ASP A 286 -3.67 -4.16 -11.67
N PHE A 287 -2.42 -3.80 -12.00
CA PHE A 287 -2.07 -2.80 -13.02
C PHE A 287 -2.66 -1.39 -12.78
N ILE A 288 -3.16 -1.10 -11.59
CA ILE A 288 -3.72 0.22 -11.25
C ILE A 288 -2.65 1.30 -11.40
N SER A 289 -1.52 1.16 -10.68
CA SER A 289 -0.44 2.14 -10.72
C SER A 289 0.37 2.11 -12.01
N THR A 290 0.49 0.92 -12.64
CA THR A 290 1.39 0.74 -13.80
C THR A 290 0.73 1.08 -15.14
N GLU A 291 -0.58 0.85 -15.28
CA GLU A 291 -1.29 1.04 -16.54
C GLU A 291 -2.45 2.04 -16.41
N LEU A 292 -3.40 1.77 -15.47
CA LEU A 292 -4.61 2.57 -15.38
C LEU A 292 -4.33 4.03 -15.06
N THR A 293 -3.41 4.30 -14.12
CA THR A 293 -3.06 5.66 -13.72
C THR A 293 -2.51 6.46 -14.90
N HIS A 294 -1.64 5.86 -15.71
CA HIS A 294 -1.13 6.51 -16.92
C HIS A 294 -2.24 6.79 -17.93
N LEU A 295 -3.10 5.81 -18.21
CA LEU A 295 -4.19 5.94 -19.17
C LEU A 295 -5.23 7.00 -18.77
N SER A 296 -5.50 7.15 -17.47
CA SER A 296 -6.52 8.06 -16.97
C SER A 296 -6.03 9.48 -16.70
N THR A 297 -4.75 9.65 -16.38
CA THR A 297 -4.18 10.95 -15.96
C THR A 297 -3.13 11.50 -16.92
N GLY A 298 -2.56 10.66 -17.79
CA GLY A 298 -1.38 10.98 -18.60
C GLY A 298 -0.08 11.03 -17.81
N VAL A 299 -0.10 10.75 -16.50
CA VAL A 299 1.09 10.72 -15.63
C VAL A 299 1.68 9.32 -15.60
N ASP A 300 2.96 9.18 -15.94
CA ASP A 300 3.71 7.94 -15.79
C ASP A 300 4.14 7.76 -14.32
N MET A 301 3.28 7.15 -13.52
CA MET A 301 3.51 6.92 -12.10
C MET A 301 4.72 5.99 -11.86
N VAL A 302 4.98 5.06 -12.78
CA VAL A 302 6.13 4.16 -12.69
C VAL A 302 7.43 4.93 -12.87
N ALA A 303 7.51 5.78 -13.90
CA ALA A 303 8.68 6.64 -14.11
C ALA A 303 8.90 7.58 -12.92
N ALA A 304 7.84 8.20 -12.39
CA ALA A 304 7.91 9.04 -11.20
C ALA A 304 8.43 8.29 -9.96
N ALA A 305 7.96 7.06 -9.72
CA ALA A 305 8.42 6.22 -8.61
C ALA A 305 9.90 5.81 -8.76
N ILE A 306 10.33 5.45 -9.97
CA ILE A 306 11.73 5.13 -10.28
C ILE A 306 12.63 6.36 -10.02
N ASN A 307 12.25 7.52 -10.53
CA ASN A 307 13.01 8.78 -10.33
C ASN A 307 13.14 9.11 -8.84
N ALA A 308 12.06 8.97 -8.07
CA ALA A 308 12.10 9.16 -6.61
C ALA A 308 13.12 8.23 -5.93
N THR A 309 13.23 7.01 -6.42
CA THR A 309 14.09 5.98 -5.85
C THR A 309 15.57 6.19 -6.18
N VAL A 310 15.91 6.53 -7.43
CA VAL A 310 17.31 6.68 -7.86
C VAL A 310 17.83 8.12 -7.78
N LYS A 311 16.99 9.06 -7.33
CA LYS A 311 17.25 10.51 -7.34
C LYS A 311 17.81 10.97 -8.70
N GLN A 312 17.18 10.55 -9.75
CA GLN A 312 17.51 11.01 -11.09
C GLN A 312 16.73 12.30 -11.35
N VAL A 313 17.44 13.42 -11.29
CA VAL A 313 16.93 14.71 -11.74
C VAL A 313 17.40 14.86 -13.19
N ASP A 314 16.55 14.49 -14.12
CA ASP A 314 16.71 14.82 -15.52
C ASP A 314 15.50 15.65 -16.01
N GLU A 315 15.60 16.24 -17.20
CA GLU A 315 14.52 17.04 -17.80
C GLU A 315 13.19 16.27 -17.88
N THR A 316 13.25 14.94 -17.96
CA THR A 316 12.08 14.05 -17.99
C THR A 316 11.44 13.96 -16.61
N ALA A 317 12.26 13.84 -15.54
CA ALA A 317 11.77 13.85 -14.16
C ALA A 317 11.13 15.19 -13.79
N GLU A 318 11.76 16.31 -14.17
CA GLU A 318 11.20 17.64 -13.99
C GLU A 318 9.90 17.83 -14.79
N ALA A 319 9.80 17.29 -16.00
CA ALA A 319 8.60 17.36 -16.83
C ALA A 319 7.46 16.51 -16.24
N GLU A 320 7.73 15.29 -15.75
CA GLU A 320 6.71 14.46 -15.08
C GLU A 320 6.31 15.05 -13.74
N MET A 321 7.26 15.57 -12.95
CA MET A 321 6.97 16.29 -11.71
C MET A 321 6.24 17.61 -11.97
N GLY A 322 6.57 18.31 -13.06
CA GLY A 322 5.84 19.50 -13.49
C GLY A 322 4.39 19.23 -13.88
N LYS A 323 4.09 18.06 -14.47
CA LYS A 323 2.71 17.59 -14.70
C LYS A 323 1.98 17.34 -13.39
N LEU A 324 2.66 16.77 -12.39
CA LEU A 324 2.11 16.53 -11.04
C LEU A 324 1.79 17.83 -10.32
N THR A 325 2.66 18.84 -10.43
CA THR A 325 2.48 20.14 -9.76
C THR A 325 1.66 21.14 -10.57
N GLY A 326 1.71 21.06 -11.91
CA GLY A 326 1.02 21.98 -12.83
C GLY A 326 -0.45 21.67 -13.07
N GLY A 327 -0.94 20.48 -12.70
CA GLY A 327 -2.35 20.09 -12.78
C GLY A 327 -3.22 20.61 -11.64
N LEU A 328 -2.63 21.17 -10.59
CA LEU A 328 -3.33 21.78 -9.46
C LEU A 328 -3.36 23.31 -9.60
N ASN A 329 -4.04 23.82 -10.61
CA ASN A 329 -4.61 25.16 -10.54
C ASN A 329 -5.76 25.11 -9.51
N ILE A 330 -5.46 25.36 -8.25
CA ILE A 330 -6.47 25.64 -7.23
C ILE A 330 -6.85 27.11 -7.42
N PRO A 331 -8.07 27.44 -7.90
CA PRO A 331 -8.53 28.81 -7.90
C PRO A 331 -8.76 29.23 -6.46
N GLY A 332 -7.92 30.08 -5.91
CA GLY A 332 -8.16 30.76 -4.65
C GLY A 332 -7.23 30.42 -3.48
N LEU A 333 -5.94 30.39 -3.68
CA LEU A 333 -4.95 30.68 -2.65
C LEU A 333 -4.09 31.84 -3.11
#